data_aaeb6cfa81d7f99c2446f044483d2276
#
_entry.id   aaeb6cfa81d7f99c2446f044483d2276
#
_cell.length_a   1.000
_cell.length_b   1.000
_cell.length_c   1.000
_cell.angle_alpha   90.00
_cell.angle_beta   90.00
_cell.angle_gamma   90.00
#
_symmetry.space_group_name_H-M   'P 1'
#
loop_
_entity.id
_entity.type
_entity.pdbx_description
1 polymer ?
#
loop_
_entity_poly.entity_id
_entity_poly.type
_entity_poly.pdbx_seq_one_letter_code
_entity_poly.pdbx_strand_id
1 'polypeptide(L)'
;MSAKVDLSVNFAGLLLKNPVMTASGTFSAKASGEFYDISRLGAVITKGVAAEPWMGNPTPRIAETYGGMLNAVGLQNPGAEAYLEKELPFLANYDVPVIANLAGHSIDEYCAVTEKLNASSVAMFELNISCPNVKQGGIGFGTDPAMAAAVVLWEGWRT
;
A
#
# COMPACT_ATOMS: atom_id res chain seq x y z
N MET A 1 11.72 39.36 -0.28
CA MET A 1 12.03 37.93 -0.28
C MET A 1 10.78 37.20 0.20
N SER A 2 10.14 36.39 -0.63
CA SER A 2 8.99 35.58 -0.21
C SER A 2 9.49 34.55 0.82
N ALA A 3 8.91 34.55 2.01
CA ALA A 3 9.20 33.51 2.99
C ALA A 3 8.80 32.15 2.38
N LYS A 4 9.73 31.21 2.31
CA LYS A 4 9.46 29.85 1.84
C LYS A 4 8.58 29.18 2.91
N VAL A 5 7.35 28.83 2.56
CA VAL A 5 6.45 28.13 3.47
C VAL A 5 7.00 26.72 3.71
N ASP A 6 7.15 26.34 4.97
CA ASP A 6 7.50 24.98 5.35
C ASP A 6 6.22 24.12 5.32
N LEU A 7 6.23 23.07 4.50
CA LEU A 7 5.14 22.11 4.35
C LEU A 7 5.48 20.75 4.98
N SER A 8 6.60 20.65 5.70
CA SER A 8 7.01 19.40 6.32
C SER A 8 6.01 18.91 7.38
N VAL A 9 5.82 17.61 7.47
CA VAL A 9 4.89 16.96 8.40
C VAL A 9 5.57 15.76 9.05
N ASN A 10 5.45 15.63 10.36
CA ASN A 10 5.81 14.40 11.06
C ASN A 10 4.62 13.43 10.99
N PHE A 11 4.78 12.37 10.21
CA PHE A 11 3.79 11.31 10.04
C PHE A 11 4.24 10.06 10.79
N ALA A 12 3.74 9.88 12.02
CA ALA A 12 4.06 8.75 12.90
C ALA A 12 5.59 8.49 13.05
N GLY A 13 6.39 9.56 13.19
CA GLY A 13 7.85 9.48 13.30
C GLY A 13 8.61 9.62 11.98
N LEU A 14 7.96 9.46 10.85
CA LEU A 14 8.52 9.69 9.52
C LEU A 14 8.36 11.16 9.12
N LEU A 15 9.46 11.87 8.90
CA LEU A 15 9.42 13.26 8.46
C LEU A 15 9.19 13.32 6.94
N LEU A 16 8.05 13.86 6.54
CA LEU A 16 7.67 14.08 5.14
C LEU A 16 7.95 15.52 4.73
N LYS A 17 8.44 15.74 3.52
CA LYS A 17 8.70 17.09 2.97
C LYS A 17 7.44 17.92 2.72
N ASN A 18 6.29 17.25 2.58
CA ASN A 18 4.95 17.83 2.46
C ASN A 18 3.89 16.74 2.74
N PRO A 19 2.60 17.09 2.99
CA PRO A 19 1.56 16.11 3.35
C PRO A 19 0.94 15.36 2.15
N VAL A 20 1.40 15.58 0.92
CA VAL A 20 0.79 14.97 -0.26
C VAL A 20 1.32 13.56 -0.46
N MET A 21 0.44 12.59 -0.42
CA MET A 21 0.75 11.18 -0.62
C MET A 21 -0.19 10.54 -1.66
N THR A 22 0.23 9.44 -2.25
CA THR A 22 -0.67 8.60 -3.06
C THR A 22 -1.59 7.78 -2.15
N ALA A 23 -2.68 7.25 -2.71
CA ALA A 23 -3.53 6.28 -2.03
C ALA A 23 -3.30 4.89 -2.63
N SER A 24 -3.30 3.86 -1.77
CA SER A 24 -3.16 2.47 -2.21
C SER A 24 -4.20 2.10 -3.27
N GLY A 25 -3.78 1.38 -4.31
CA GLY A 25 -4.63 0.96 -5.42
C GLY A 25 -4.91 2.01 -6.50
N THR A 26 -4.47 3.26 -6.32
CA THR A 26 -4.61 4.35 -7.31
C THR A 26 -3.27 4.77 -7.92
N PHE A 27 -2.17 4.21 -7.46
CA PHE A 27 -0.83 4.53 -7.88
C PHE A 27 -0.16 3.31 -8.54
N SER A 28 0.52 3.57 -9.65
CA SER A 28 1.45 2.65 -10.29
C SER A 28 2.76 3.37 -10.52
N ALA A 29 3.84 2.93 -9.89
CA ALA A 29 5.12 3.62 -9.90
C ALA A 29 5.57 3.95 -11.33
N LYS A 30 5.59 2.96 -12.22
CA LYS A 30 6.01 3.13 -13.60
C LYS A 30 5.10 4.06 -14.39
N ALA A 31 3.78 3.84 -14.35
CA ALA A 31 2.83 4.65 -15.12
C ALA A 31 2.75 6.09 -14.58
N SER A 32 2.75 6.28 -13.25
CA SER A 32 2.66 7.63 -12.65
C SER A 32 3.91 8.46 -12.94
N GLY A 33 5.11 7.84 -12.97
CA GLY A 33 6.36 8.52 -13.30
C GLY A 33 6.43 9.11 -14.71
N GLU A 34 5.55 8.66 -15.62
CA GLU A 34 5.43 9.24 -16.97
C GLU A 34 4.70 10.60 -16.97
N PHE A 35 3.90 10.89 -15.93
CA PHE A 35 3.06 12.09 -15.87
C PHE A 35 3.60 13.17 -14.94
N TYR A 36 4.31 12.81 -13.90
CA TYR A 36 4.89 13.74 -12.94
C TYR A 36 6.11 13.17 -12.21
N ASP A 37 6.93 14.07 -11.68
CA ASP A 37 8.07 13.69 -10.85
C ASP A 37 7.58 13.20 -9.47
N ILE A 38 7.72 11.90 -9.25
CA ILE A 38 7.32 11.21 -8.01
C ILE A 38 8.08 11.78 -6.80
N SER A 39 9.29 12.30 -6.97
CA SER A 39 10.07 12.93 -5.90
C SER A 39 9.43 14.19 -5.32
N ARG A 40 8.40 14.75 -5.94
CA ARG A 40 7.65 15.90 -5.41
C ARG A 40 6.67 15.52 -4.31
N LEU A 41 6.31 14.26 -4.19
CA LEU A 41 5.40 13.75 -3.15
C LEU A 41 6.08 13.69 -1.79
N GLY A 42 5.29 13.81 -0.72
CA GLY A 42 5.75 13.60 0.65
C GLY A 42 6.03 12.11 0.92
N ALA A 43 5.17 11.23 0.42
CA ALA A 43 5.38 9.79 0.43
C ALA A 43 4.61 9.11 -0.72
N VAL A 44 4.97 7.87 -1.01
CA VAL A 44 4.24 6.99 -1.93
C VAL A 44 3.64 5.83 -1.14
N ILE A 45 2.32 5.65 -1.22
CA ILE A 45 1.66 4.42 -0.77
C ILE A 45 1.44 3.53 -1.99
N THR A 46 2.01 2.33 -1.95
CA THR A 46 1.98 1.41 -3.09
C THR A 46 0.69 0.59 -3.16
N LYS A 47 0.51 -0.15 -4.24
CA LYS A 47 -0.54 -1.16 -4.37
C LYS A 47 -0.41 -2.19 -3.25
N GLY A 48 -1.53 -2.72 -2.77
CA GLY A 48 -1.53 -3.80 -1.78
C GLY A 48 -0.68 -4.99 -2.23
N VAL A 49 0.24 -5.39 -1.36
CA VAL A 49 1.19 -6.49 -1.58
C VAL A 49 0.85 -7.62 -0.60
N ALA A 50 0.70 -8.82 -1.11
CA ALA A 50 0.58 -10.05 -0.30
C ALA A 50 1.90 -10.81 -0.28
N ALA A 51 2.04 -11.77 0.65
CA ALA A 51 3.23 -12.61 0.72
C ALA A 51 3.46 -13.41 -0.58
N GLU A 52 2.36 -13.90 -1.16
CA GLU A 52 2.33 -14.64 -2.43
C GLU A 52 1.51 -13.89 -3.49
N PRO A 53 1.67 -14.19 -4.78
CA PRO A 53 0.89 -13.55 -5.84
C PRO A 53 -0.61 -13.81 -5.74
N TRP A 54 -1.43 -12.77 -5.86
CA TRP A 54 -2.89 -12.90 -5.98
C TRP A 54 -3.35 -12.58 -7.38
N MET A 55 -4.10 -13.49 -7.99
CA MET A 55 -4.64 -13.33 -9.35
C MET A 55 -5.83 -12.38 -9.40
N GLY A 56 -6.43 -12.05 -8.24
CA GLY A 56 -7.67 -11.28 -8.17
C GLY A 56 -8.90 -12.10 -8.56
N ASN A 57 -10.04 -11.43 -8.70
CA ASN A 57 -11.30 -12.07 -9.07
C ASN A 57 -11.33 -12.48 -10.56
N PRO A 58 -12.16 -13.45 -10.95
CA PRO A 58 -12.44 -13.73 -12.35
C PRO A 58 -13.02 -12.51 -13.09
N THR A 59 -12.81 -12.47 -14.40
CA THR A 59 -13.45 -11.45 -15.26
C THR A 59 -14.94 -11.78 -15.49
N PRO A 60 -15.80 -10.74 -15.76
CA PRO A 60 -15.50 -9.30 -15.84
C PRO A 60 -15.27 -8.67 -14.46
N ARG A 61 -14.32 -7.73 -14.37
CA ARG A 61 -13.91 -7.06 -13.10
C ARG A 61 -14.33 -5.61 -13.01
N ILE A 62 -14.75 -5.05 -14.13
CA ILE A 62 -15.12 -3.65 -14.27
C ILE A 62 -16.45 -3.62 -15.06
N ALA A 63 -17.36 -2.76 -14.62
CA ALA A 63 -18.61 -2.47 -15.31
C ALA A 63 -18.89 -0.97 -15.25
N GLU A 64 -19.16 -0.37 -16.41
CA GLU A 64 -19.58 1.01 -16.49
C GLU A 64 -21.01 1.17 -16.01
N THR A 65 -21.30 2.30 -15.37
CA THR A 65 -22.63 2.71 -14.93
C THR A 65 -22.90 4.14 -15.40
N TYR A 66 -24.15 4.60 -15.29
CA TYR A 66 -24.45 5.99 -15.59
C TYR A 66 -23.69 6.93 -14.65
N GLY A 67 -22.68 7.61 -15.16
CA GLY A 67 -21.86 8.56 -14.43
C GLY A 67 -20.80 7.95 -13.49
N GLY A 68 -20.43 6.65 -13.67
CA GLY A 68 -19.43 6.01 -12.84
C GLY A 68 -18.99 4.64 -13.33
N MET A 69 -18.29 3.93 -12.43
CA MET A 69 -17.74 2.60 -12.69
C MET A 69 -17.82 1.75 -11.42
N LEU A 70 -18.24 0.51 -11.57
CA LEU A 70 -18.11 -0.53 -10.55
C LEU A 70 -16.86 -1.36 -10.80
N ASN A 71 -16.18 -1.78 -9.75
CA ASN A 71 -15.07 -2.70 -9.88
C ASN A 71 -15.10 -3.82 -8.83
N ALA A 72 -14.53 -4.95 -9.19
CA ALA A 72 -14.31 -6.10 -8.33
C ALA A 72 -12.96 -6.75 -8.67
N VAL A 73 -11.87 -5.97 -8.65
CA VAL A 73 -10.53 -6.42 -9.04
C VAL A 73 -10.02 -7.52 -8.11
N GLY A 74 -10.31 -7.47 -6.82
CA GLY A 74 -9.91 -8.51 -5.86
C GLY A 74 -8.44 -8.45 -5.47
N LEU A 75 -7.89 -7.23 -5.28
CA LEU A 75 -6.51 -7.00 -4.83
C LEU A 75 -5.43 -7.75 -5.65
N GLN A 76 -5.63 -7.90 -6.96
CA GLN A 76 -4.60 -8.49 -7.81
C GLN A 76 -3.25 -7.81 -7.57
N ASN A 77 -2.24 -8.61 -7.24
CA ASN A 77 -0.88 -8.13 -7.01
C ASN A 77 0.14 -9.25 -7.30
N PRO A 78 1.39 -8.89 -7.61
CA PRO A 78 2.41 -9.86 -8.01
C PRO A 78 3.10 -10.57 -6.83
N GLY A 79 2.73 -10.26 -5.58
CA GLY A 79 3.37 -10.78 -4.37
C GLY A 79 4.65 -10.05 -3.97
N ALA A 80 5.14 -10.37 -2.77
CA ALA A 80 6.27 -9.68 -2.13
C ALA A 80 7.57 -9.82 -2.91
N GLU A 81 7.86 -10.98 -3.50
CA GLU A 81 9.11 -11.21 -4.25
C GLU A 81 9.20 -10.28 -5.46
N ALA A 82 8.16 -10.25 -6.29
CA ALA A 82 8.14 -9.36 -7.46
C ALA A 82 8.10 -7.86 -7.08
N TYR A 83 7.51 -7.53 -5.93
CA TYR A 83 7.56 -6.18 -5.38
C TYR A 83 8.98 -5.76 -5.03
N LEU A 84 9.73 -6.62 -4.32
CA LEU A 84 11.13 -6.40 -3.94
C LEU A 84 12.08 -6.36 -5.14
N GLU A 85 11.81 -7.18 -6.16
CA GLU A 85 12.68 -7.27 -7.34
C GLU A 85 12.45 -6.16 -8.37
N LYS A 86 11.25 -5.60 -8.48
CA LYS A 86 10.87 -4.72 -9.58
C LYS A 86 10.36 -3.35 -9.15
N GLU A 87 9.36 -3.31 -8.25
CA GLU A 87 8.70 -2.06 -7.89
C GLU A 87 9.54 -1.22 -6.95
N LEU A 88 10.06 -1.83 -5.89
CA LEU A 88 10.87 -1.13 -4.90
C LEU A 88 12.19 -0.58 -5.47
N PRO A 89 12.96 -1.34 -6.30
CA PRO A 89 14.13 -0.80 -6.97
C PRO A 89 13.80 0.32 -7.98
N PHE A 90 12.65 0.29 -8.63
CA PHE A 90 12.21 1.40 -9.47
C PHE A 90 11.96 2.66 -8.64
N LEU A 91 11.25 2.53 -7.50
CA LEU A 91 10.97 3.64 -6.60
C LEU A 91 12.22 4.19 -5.92
N ALA A 92 13.25 3.38 -5.72
CA ALA A 92 14.54 3.82 -5.17
C ALA A 92 15.28 4.87 -6.02
N ASN A 93 14.86 5.08 -7.28
CA ASN A 93 15.39 6.17 -8.11
C ASN A 93 14.80 7.55 -7.77
N TYR A 94 13.82 7.62 -6.88
CA TYR A 94 13.14 8.85 -6.48
C TYR A 94 13.41 9.16 -5.00
N ASP A 95 13.65 10.44 -4.69
CA ASP A 95 13.78 10.91 -3.30
C ASP A 95 12.40 11.04 -2.65
N VAL A 96 11.80 9.90 -2.30
CA VAL A 96 10.48 9.81 -1.68
C VAL A 96 10.38 8.60 -0.76
N PRO A 97 9.88 8.74 0.48
CA PRO A 97 9.58 7.60 1.34
C PRO A 97 8.53 6.68 0.72
N VAL A 98 8.76 5.37 0.79
CA VAL A 98 7.83 4.35 0.31
C VAL A 98 7.12 3.71 1.48
N ILE A 99 5.79 3.73 1.45
CA ILE A 99 4.90 3.07 2.40
C ILE A 99 4.30 1.86 1.68
N ALA A 100 4.61 0.65 2.12
CA ALA A 100 4.04 -0.55 1.53
C ALA A 100 2.66 -0.84 2.12
N ASN A 101 1.63 -0.89 1.26
CA ASN A 101 0.31 -1.37 1.66
C ASN A 101 0.33 -2.90 1.70
N LEU A 102 0.00 -3.49 2.86
CA LEU A 102 0.05 -4.93 3.08
C LEU A 102 -1.33 -5.55 3.03
N ALA A 103 -1.46 -6.68 2.35
CA ALA A 103 -2.69 -7.43 2.21
C ALA A 103 -2.52 -8.88 2.66
N GLY A 104 -3.52 -9.41 3.37
CA GLY A 104 -3.57 -10.80 3.84
C GLY A 104 -5.01 -11.27 3.99
N HIS A 105 -5.23 -12.60 3.86
CA HIS A 105 -6.50 -13.26 4.17
C HIS A 105 -6.57 -13.73 5.62
N SER A 106 -5.42 -13.80 6.28
CA SER A 106 -5.27 -14.19 7.68
C SER A 106 -4.19 -13.34 8.35
N ILE A 107 -4.13 -13.38 9.69
CA ILE A 107 -3.06 -12.73 10.46
C ILE A 107 -1.70 -13.27 10.05
N ASP A 108 -1.58 -14.60 9.87
CA ASP A 108 -0.33 -15.23 9.45
C ASP A 108 0.17 -14.73 8.09
N GLU A 109 -0.74 -14.43 7.15
CA GLU A 109 -0.35 -13.84 5.85
C GLU A 109 0.15 -12.40 5.99
N TYR A 110 -0.45 -11.57 6.88
CA TYR A 110 0.11 -10.25 7.19
C TYR A 110 1.50 -10.38 7.83
N CYS A 111 1.69 -11.33 8.74
CA CYS A 111 3.00 -11.62 9.33
C CYS A 111 4.01 -12.01 8.25
N ALA A 112 3.65 -12.94 7.38
CA ALA A 112 4.54 -13.44 6.32
C ALA A 112 4.97 -12.34 5.34
N VAL A 113 4.05 -11.46 4.91
CA VAL A 113 4.42 -10.35 4.02
C VAL A 113 5.30 -9.32 4.73
N THR A 114 5.04 -9.05 6.01
CA THR A 114 5.86 -8.15 6.82
C THR A 114 7.28 -8.67 6.97
N GLU A 115 7.44 -9.95 7.32
CA GLU A 115 8.76 -10.58 7.44
C GLU A 115 9.56 -10.50 6.14
N LYS A 116 8.91 -10.76 4.99
CA LYS A 116 9.54 -10.64 3.68
C LYS A 116 10.02 -9.20 3.38
N LEU A 117 9.27 -8.18 3.83
CA LEU A 117 9.57 -6.77 3.54
C LEU A 117 10.40 -6.07 4.61
N ASN A 118 10.54 -6.63 5.81
CA ASN A 118 11.16 -5.97 6.97
C ASN A 118 12.63 -5.57 6.74
N ALA A 119 13.38 -6.34 5.95
CA ALA A 119 14.78 -6.04 5.59
C ALA A 119 14.92 -5.12 4.37
N SER A 120 13.82 -4.60 3.83
CA SER A 120 13.82 -3.75 2.63
C SER A 120 13.96 -2.27 2.97
N SER A 121 13.99 -1.41 1.94
CA SER A 121 14.02 0.05 2.07
C SER A 121 12.63 0.69 2.27
N VAL A 122 11.61 -0.10 2.60
CA VAL A 122 10.27 0.41 2.92
C VAL A 122 10.32 1.21 4.22
N ALA A 123 9.81 2.44 4.20
CA ALA A 123 9.85 3.34 5.34
C ALA A 123 8.75 3.06 6.38
N MET A 124 7.61 2.50 5.95
CA MET A 124 6.46 2.23 6.80
C MET A 124 5.53 1.20 6.14
N PHE A 125 4.73 0.51 6.94
CA PHE A 125 3.67 -0.38 6.49
C PHE A 125 2.28 0.23 6.70
N GLU A 126 1.39 0.07 5.71
CA GLU A 126 -0.04 0.36 5.80
C GLU A 126 -0.81 -0.95 5.76
N LEU A 127 -1.55 -1.28 6.82
CA LEU A 127 -2.35 -2.50 6.90
C LEU A 127 -3.67 -2.33 6.15
N ASN A 128 -3.89 -3.13 5.12
CA ASN A 128 -5.13 -3.10 4.35
C ASN A 128 -6.21 -3.97 4.98
N ILE A 129 -6.97 -3.41 5.89
CA ILE A 129 -8.12 -4.05 6.55
C ILE A 129 -9.46 -3.51 6.03
N SER A 130 -9.50 -2.88 4.86
CA SER A 130 -10.67 -2.17 4.35
C SER A 130 -11.20 -2.69 3.01
N CYS A 131 -10.50 -3.58 2.31
CA CYS A 131 -10.89 -3.99 0.96
C CYS A 131 -12.17 -4.86 0.96
N PRO A 132 -13.26 -4.43 0.27
CA PRO A 132 -14.49 -5.20 0.19
C PRO A 132 -14.46 -6.29 -0.90
N ASN A 133 -13.45 -6.29 -1.77
CA ASN A 133 -13.41 -7.12 -2.98
C ASN A 133 -12.66 -8.44 -2.77
N VAL A 134 -12.44 -8.86 -1.53
CA VAL A 134 -11.85 -10.16 -1.17
C VAL A 134 -12.83 -10.95 -0.31
N LYS A 135 -12.87 -12.27 -0.51
CA LYS A 135 -13.80 -13.14 0.22
C LYS A 135 -13.41 -13.36 1.69
N GLN A 136 -12.12 -13.29 1.98
CA GLN A 136 -11.55 -13.42 3.32
C GLN A 136 -10.51 -12.31 3.51
N GLY A 137 -10.31 -11.85 4.74
CA GLY A 137 -9.44 -10.72 5.04
C GLY A 137 -10.07 -9.36 4.68
N GLY A 138 -9.26 -8.37 4.43
CA GLY A 138 -9.72 -7.03 4.02
C GLY A 138 -10.76 -6.45 4.98
N ILE A 139 -11.94 -6.09 4.46
CA ILE A 139 -13.01 -5.47 5.26
C ILE A 139 -13.51 -6.35 6.42
N GLY A 140 -13.37 -7.68 6.33
CA GLY A 140 -13.72 -8.59 7.41
C GLY A 140 -12.92 -8.31 8.69
N PHE A 141 -11.65 -7.93 8.56
CA PHE A 141 -10.84 -7.48 9.70
C PHE A 141 -11.24 -6.08 10.19
N GLY A 142 -11.49 -5.15 9.27
CA GLY A 142 -11.77 -3.76 9.61
C GLY A 142 -13.15 -3.50 10.20
N THR A 143 -14.10 -4.41 10.05
CA THR A 143 -15.47 -4.31 10.60
C THR A 143 -15.64 -5.03 11.93
N ASP A 144 -14.68 -5.84 12.35
CA ASP A 144 -14.65 -6.54 13.64
C ASP A 144 -13.53 -5.94 14.51
N PRO A 145 -13.85 -5.26 15.64
CA PRO A 145 -12.82 -4.65 16.49
C PRO A 145 -11.81 -5.64 17.07
N ALA A 146 -12.22 -6.88 17.37
CA ALA A 146 -11.32 -7.88 17.91
C ALA A 146 -10.35 -8.37 16.83
N MET A 147 -10.81 -8.59 15.61
CA MET A 147 -9.97 -8.96 14.47
C MET A 147 -9.03 -7.83 14.07
N ALA A 148 -9.51 -6.59 14.03
CA ALA A 148 -8.67 -5.41 13.77
C ALA A 148 -7.56 -5.28 14.81
N ALA A 149 -7.89 -5.43 16.10
CA ALA A 149 -6.91 -5.43 17.18
C ALA A 149 -5.89 -6.56 17.04
N ALA A 150 -6.30 -7.76 16.69
CA ALA A 150 -5.41 -8.90 16.51
C ALA A 150 -4.39 -8.67 15.39
N VAL A 151 -4.80 -8.07 14.27
CA VAL A 151 -3.88 -7.71 13.18
C VAL A 151 -2.92 -6.59 13.60
N VAL A 152 -3.43 -5.54 14.27
CA VAL A 152 -2.63 -4.35 14.64
C VAL A 152 -1.69 -4.62 15.81
N LEU A 153 -2.05 -5.51 16.74
CA LEU A 153 -1.28 -5.79 17.95
C LEU A 153 -0.28 -6.93 17.79
N TRP A 154 -0.10 -7.46 16.59
CA TRP A 154 0.91 -8.48 16.37
C TRP A 154 2.30 -7.98 16.80
N GLU A 155 2.99 -8.77 17.63
CA GLU A 155 4.26 -8.34 18.27
C GLU A 155 5.39 -8.08 17.26
N GLY A 156 5.34 -8.70 16.08
CA GLY A 156 6.33 -8.51 15.02
C GLY A 156 6.39 -7.10 14.40
N TRP A 157 5.38 -6.25 14.65
CA TRP A 157 5.42 -4.84 14.22
C TRP A 157 6.39 -3.96 15.05
N ARG A 158 6.95 -4.49 16.12
CA ARG A 158 7.74 -3.73 17.11
C ARG A 158 9.25 -3.86 16.93
N THR A 159 9.71 -4.51 15.87
CA THR A 159 11.15 -4.73 15.62
C THR A 159 11.78 -3.63 14.77
#